data_96985321238ff2c6d9438707f8aacc39
#
_entry.id   96985321238ff2c6d9438707f8aacc39
#
_cell.length_a   1.000
_cell.length_b   1.000
_cell.length_c   1.000
_cell.angle_alpha   90.00
_cell.angle_beta   90.00
_cell.angle_gamma   90.00
#
_symmetry.space_group_name_H-M   'P 1'
#
loop_
_entity.id
_entity.type
_entity.pdbx_description
1 polymer ?
#
loop_
_entity_poly.entity_id
_entity_poly.type
_entity_poly.pdbx_seq_one_letter_code
_entity_poly.pdbx_strand_id
1 'polypeptide(L)'
;IIKLLIITSPLQPVEVQTVVGMVSLSIVVYIICHLLYINGRNTQALFDKEITLLNLKRDKRVLSCYFEKIQELDIPKNLSLNFGNINAPVTITTIISIDCKHCKTVAKDIYSLMQKFPQRYHWQLIIDGIGVEENNKETFIKYNKRQLNLYMLYLHSHIDCLKALFANSYREQISFYDEAIVTYKSLLNSIQSMNIQHYPFVLINSYRLPKGYKITDIPYISRYTE
;
A
#
# COMPACT_ATOMS: atom_id res chain seq x y z
N ILE A 1 25.06 -38.05 -66.60
CA ILE A 1 23.60 -38.15 -66.87
C ILE A 1 22.99 -38.91 -65.69
N ILE A 2 22.49 -38.18 -64.69
CA ILE A 2 21.81 -38.74 -63.53
C ILE A 2 20.33 -38.90 -63.94
N LYS A 3 19.91 -40.13 -64.16
CA LYS A 3 18.50 -40.46 -64.33
C LYS A 3 17.81 -40.30 -62.96
N LEU A 4 17.00 -39.22 -62.81
CA LEU A 4 16.06 -39.06 -61.74
C LEU A 4 14.98 -40.15 -61.94
N LEU A 5 15.04 -41.24 -61.16
CA LEU A 5 14.00 -42.22 -61.08
C LEU A 5 12.84 -41.59 -60.28
N ILE A 6 11.88 -41.03 -61.03
CA ILE A 6 10.58 -40.64 -60.44
C ILE A 6 9.82 -41.94 -60.20
N ILE A 7 9.87 -42.42 -58.97
CA ILE A 7 9.00 -43.54 -58.51
C ILE A 7 7.59 -42.96 -58.38
N THR A 8 6.78 -43.04 -59.44
CA THR A 8 5.36 -42.78 -59.41
C THR A 8 4.58 -44.02 -59.02
N SER A 9 4.80 -44.51 -57.79
CA SER A 9 3.80 -45.39 -57.18
C SER A 9 2.74 -44.53 -56.52
N PRO A 10 1.45 -44.73 -56.80
CA PRO A 10 0.39 -43.98 -56.09
C PRO A 10 0.49 -44.30 -54.62
N LEU A 11 0.77 -43.27 -53.80
CA LEU A 11 0.80 -43.39 -52.34
C LEU A 11 -0.51 -43.98 -51.89
N GLN A 12 -0.45 -45.06 -51.07
CA GLN A 12 -1.64 -45.66 -50.49
C GLN A 12 -2.35 -44.59 -49.60
N PRO A 13 -3.68 -44.58 -49.54
CA PRO A 13 -4.45 -43.59 -48.77
C PRO A 13 -4.05 -43.49 -47.32
N VAL A 14 -3.55 -44.60 -46.72
CA VAL A 14 -3.04 -44.65 -45.33
C VAL A 14 -1.73 -43.84 -45.19
N GLU A 15 -0.83 -43.87 -46.19
CA GLU A 15 0.45 -43.11 -46.16
C GLU A 15 0.19 -41.60 -46.28
N VAL A 16 -0.76 -41.20 -47.08
CA VAL A 16 -1.17 -39.79 -47.24
C VAL A 16 -1.72 -39.27 -45.93
N GLN A 17 -2.55 -40.04 -45.23
CA GLN A 17 -3.16 -39.64 -43.96
C GLN A 17 -2.11 -39.49 -42.82
N THR A 18 -1.12 -40.37 -42.79
CA THR A 18 -0.01 -40.27 -41.82
C THR A 18 0.89 -39.02 -42.07
N VAL A 19 1.21 -38.72 -43.32
CA VAL A 19 1.98 -37.53 -43.68
C VAL A 19 1.22 -36.24 -43.35
N VAL A 20 -0.08 -36.18 -43.66
CA VAL A 20 -0.92 -35.03 -43.30
C VAL A 20 -1.00 -34.86 -41.75
N GLY A 21 -1.09 -35.96 -41.01
CA GLY A 21 -1.07 -35.93 -39.54
C GLY A 21 0.24 -35.42 -38.98
N MET A 22 1.38 -35.84 -39.52
CA MET A 22 2.71 -35.33 -39.09
C MET A 22 2.91 -33.85 -39.40
N VAL A 23 2.47 -33.40 -40.56
CA VAL A 23 2.57 -31.96 -40.95
C VAL A 23 1.68 -31.11 -40.04
N SER A 24 0.45 -31.54 -39.77
CA SER A 24 -0.45 -30.79 -38.89
C SER A 24 0.09 -30.72 -37.46
N LEU A 25 0.65 -31.81 -36.93
CA LEU A 25 1.29 -31.83 -35.61
C LEU A 25 2.48 -30.87 -35.55
N SER A 26 3.34 -30.86 -36.59
CA SER A 26 4.49 -29.96 -36.67
C SER A 26 4.07 -28.49 -36.68
N ILE A 27 3.01 -28.14 -37.38
CA ILE A 27 2.45 -26.78 -37.40
C ILE A 27 1.94 -26.39 -35.99
N VAL A 28 1.23 -27.28 -35.29
CA VAL A 28 0.72 -27.03 -33.94
C VAL A 28 1.88 -26.79 -32.97
N VAL A 29 2.90 -27.66 -33.01
CA VAL A 29 4.11 -27.48 -32.16
C VAL A 29 4.81 -26.18 -32.45
N TYR A 30 4.97 -25.83 -33.73
CA TYR A 30 5.56 -24.55 -34.13
C TYR A 30 4.78 -23.34 -33.57
N ILE A 31 3.46 -23.36 -33.68
CA ILE A 31 2.58 -22.29 -33.15
C ILE A 31 2.76 -22.17 -31.63
N ILE A 32 2.75 -23.30 -30.91
CA ILE A 32 2.94 -23.31 -29.46
C ILE A 32 4.30 -22.72 -29.09
N CYS A 33 5.39 -23.18 -29.71
CA CYS A 33 6.73 -22.65 -29.46
C CYS A 33 6.83 -21.15 -29.77
N HIS A 34 6.21 -20.70 -30.85
CA HIS A 34 6.19 -19.29 -31.23
C HIS A 34 5.43 -18.43 -30.22
N LEU A 35 4.29 -18.91 -29.74
CA LEU A 35 3.51 -18.22 -28.69
C LEU A 35 4.29 -18.15 -27.36
N LEU A 36 4.94 -19.23 -26.95
CA LEU A 36 5.79 -19.24 -25.76
C LEU A 36 6.96 -18.28 -25.89
N TYR A 37 7.60 -18.22 -27.07
CA TYR A 37 8.68 -17.27 -27.34
C TYR A 37 8.23 -15.82 -27.24
N ILE A 38 7.09 -15.45 -27.86
CA ILE A 38 6.52 -14.09 -27.78
C ILE A 38 6.17 -13.74 -26.34
N ASN A 39 5.52 -14.66 -25.61
CA ASN A 39 5.15 -14.44 -24.22
C ASN A 39 6.40 -14.23 -23.33
N GLY A 40 7.43 -15.03 -23.52
CA GLY A 40 8.71 -14.87 -22.83
C GLY A 40 9.36 -13.51 -23.05
N ARG A 41 9.40 -13.03 -24.32
CA ARG A 41 9.91 -11.70 -24.66
C ARG A 41 9.12 -10.57 -24.02
N ASN A 42 7.79 -10.67 -24.04
CA ASN A 42 6.92 -9.66 -23.43
C ASN A 42 7.11 -9.59 -21.92
N THR A 43 7.25 -10.74 -21.27
CA THR A 43 7.51 -10.84 -19.82
C THR A 43 8.85 -10.20 -19.47
N GLN A 44 9.89 -10.47 -20.23
CA GLN A 44 11.22 -9.88 -20.02
C GLN A 44 11.20 -8.37 -20.21
N ALA A 45 10.55 -7.88 -21.27
CA ALA A 45 10.42 -6.44 -21.52
C ALA A 45 9.63 -5.70 -20.40
N LEU A 46 8.62 -6.36 -19.82
CA LEU A 46 7.90 -5.82 -18.66
C LEU A 46 8.80 -5.78 -17.42
N PHE A 47 9.57 -6.82 -17.18
CA PHE A 47 10.51 -6.88 -16.06
C PHE A 47 11.60 -5.80 -16.17
N ASP A 48 12.17 -5.59 -17.34
CA ASP A 48 13.17 -4.53 -17.58
C ASP A 48 12.59 -3.12 -17.35
N LYS A 49 11.34 -2.90 -17.77
CA LYS A 49 10.63 -1.64 -17.50
C LYS A 49 10.38 -1.45 -15.99
N GLU A 50 10.03 -2.50 -15.27
CA GLU A 50 9.81 -2.45 -13.84
C GLU A 50 11.11 -2.12 -13.09
N ILE A 51 12.22 -2.77 -13.44
CA ILE A 51 13.57 -2.47 -12.88
C ILE A 51 13.94 -1.00 -13.16
N THR A 52 13.74 -0.53 -14.39
CA THR A 52 14.05 0.85 -14.77
C THR A 52 13.21 1.83 -13.94
N LEU A 53 11.92 1.57 -13.76
CA LEU A 53 11.03 2.37 -12.92
C LEU A 53 11.48 2.37 -11.46
N LEU A 54 11.87 1.21 -10.92
CA LEU A 54 12.37 1.10 -9.54
C LEU A 54 13.66 1.90 -9.35
N ASN A 55 14.58 1.83 -10.29
CA ASN A 55 15.82 2.60 -10.26
C ASN A 55 15.54 4.11 -10.32
N LEU A 56 14.62 4.53 -11.19
CA LEU A 56 14.21 5.93 -11.29
C LEU A 56 13.57 6.43 -9.98
N LYS A 57 12.70 5.64 -9.37
CA LYS A 57 12.07 5.94 -8.07
C LYS A 57 13.08 6.08 -6.92
N ARG A 58 14.24 5.44 -7.02
CA ARG A 58 15.31 5.46 -6.00
C ARG A 58 16.37 6.52 -6.28
N ASP A 59 16.34 7.17 -7.44
CA ASP A 59 17.30 8.23 -7.76
C ASP A 59 17.02 9.47 -6.90
N LYS A 60 18.06 9.93 -6.18
CA LYS A 60 17.99 11.09 -5.27
C LYS A 60 17.46 12.35 -5.96
N ARG A 61 17.88 12.59 -7.20
CA ARG A 61 17.48 13.78 -7.97
C ARG A 61 16.01 13.77 -8.29
N VAL A 62 15.48 12.58 -8.65
CA VAL A 62 14.05 12.39 -8.92
C VAL A 62 13.25 12.56 -7.63
N LEU A 63 13.69 11.93 -6.54
CA LEU A 63 13.04 12.05 -5.24
C LEU A 63 12.97 13.49 -4.75
N SER A 64 14.08 14.25 -4.85
CA SER A 64 14.12 15.64 -4.38
C SER A 64 13.12 16.56 -5.10
N CYS A 65 12.75 16.25 -6.35
CA CYS A 65 11.73 17.00 -7.10
C CYS A 65 10.29 16.71 -6.62
N TYR A 66 10.07 15.56 -5.99
CA TYR A 66 8.73 15.11 -5.56
C TYR A 66 8.51 15.22 -4.05
N PHE A 67 9.56 15.43 -3.27
CA PHE A 67 9.42 15.62 -1.83
C PHE A 67 8.91 17.01 -1.51
N GLU A 68 7.67 17.08 -1.11
CA GLU A 68 7.07 18.27 -0.54
C GLU A 68 7.22 18.21 0.99
N LYS A 69 8.06 19.09 1.54
CA LYS A 69 8.15 19.28 2.99
C LYS A 69 6.90 20.04 3.43
N ILE A 70 6.08 19.39 4.22
CA ILE A 70 4.95 20.04 4.86
C ILE A 70 5.50 20.76 6.11
N GLN A 71 5.15 22.01 6.28
CA GLN A 71 5.43 22.73 7.51
C GLN A 71 5.00 21.86 8.68
N GLU A 72 5.81 21.80 9.74
CA GLU A 72 5.60 20.88 10.86
C GLU A 72 4.13 20.84 11.24
N LEU A 73 3.57 19.65 11.10
CA LEU A 73 2.28 19.34 11.65
C LEU A 73 2.41 19.49 13.16
N ASP A 74 1.96 20.61 13.68
CA ASP A 74 1.93 20.85 15.14
C ASP A 74 0.82 20.00 15.77
N ILE A 75 0.95 18.66 15.56
CA ILE A 75 0.12 17.68 16.25
C ILE A 75 0.83 17.38 17.55
N PRO A 76 0.23 17.76 18.69
CA PRO A 76 0.78 17.39 19.97
C PRO A 76 0.97 15.88 20.04
N LYS A 77 2.16 15.43 20.43
CA LYS A 77 2.53 14.00 20.45
C LYS A 77 1.57 13.14 21.30
N ASN A 78 0.89 13.74 22.25
CA ASN A 78 -0.11 13.10 23.10
C ASN A 78 -1.48 12.89 22.41
N LEU A 79 -1.72 13.49 21.25
CA LEU A 79 -2.98 13.36 20.51
C LEU A 79 -2.96 12.30 19.41
N SER A 80 -1.85 11.61 19.22
CA SER A 80 -1.70 10.56 18.21
C SER A 80 -1.52 9.19 18.85
N LEU A 81 -1.91 8.15 18.13
CA LEU A 81 -1.65 6.76 18.51
C LEU A 81 -0.22 6.42 18.07
N ASN A 82 0.67 6.20 19.03
CA ASN A 82 2.08 6.00 18.77
C ASN A 82 2.47 4.53 18.88
N PHE A 83 3.11 3.98 17.85
CA PHE A 83 3.54 2.59 17.78
C PHE A 83 5.03 2.50 17.45
N GLY A 84 5.69 1.51 18.03
CA GLY A 84 7.12 1.27 17.81
C GLY A 84 8.03 2.12 18.70
N ASN A 85 9.28 2.27 18.29
CA ASN A 85 10.29 3.00 19.05
C ASN A 85 10.15 4.50 18.83
N ILE A 86 9.81 5.25 19.87
CA ILE A 86 9.66 6.72 19.80
C ILE A 86 10.95 7.46 19.44
N ASN A 87 12.10 6.83 19.69
CA ASN A 87 13.43 7.36 19.35
C ASN A 87 13.93 6.84 18.00
N ALA A 88 13.08 6.25 17.18
CA ALA A 88 13.46 5.77 15.86
C ALA A 88 13.84 6.95 14.95
N PRO A 89 14.85 6.78 14.06
CA PRO A 89 15.31 7.84 13.15
C PRO A 89 14.25 8.25 12.12
N VAL A 90 13.28 7.37 11.85
CA VAL A 90 12.23 7.63 10.85
C VAL A 90 10.86 7.59 11.51
N THR A 91 10.17 8.72 11.48
CA THR A 91 8.78 8.82 11.91
C THR A 91 7.85 8.75 10.69
N ILE A 92 6.93 7.80 10.71
CA ILE A 92 5.87 7.67 9.71
C ILE A 92 4.58 8.20 10.33
N THR A 93 4.12 9.36 9.89
CA THR A 93 2.84 9.91 10.34
C THR A 93 1.76 9.58 9.32
N THR A 94 0.66 8.97 9.78
CA THR A 94 -0.47 8.66 8.90
C THR A 94 -1.75 9.21 9.45
N ILE A 95 -2.50 9.91 8.59
CA ILE A 95 -3.86 10.34 8.88
C ILE A 95 -4.80 9.48 8.06
N ILE A 96 -5.71 8.79 8.72
CA ILE A 96 -6.63 7.83 8.10
C ILE A 96 -8.07 8.11 8.46
N SER A 97 -8.97 7.76 7.56
CA SER A 97 -10.39 7.63 7.86
C SER A 97 -10.71 6.17 8.18
N ILE A 98 -11.51 5.95 9.22
CA ILE A 98 -11.85 4.60 9.72
C ILE A 98 -12.65 3.76 8.73
N ASP A 99 -13.42 4.40 7.85
CA ASP A 99 -14.26 3.75 6.85
C ASP A 99 -13.53 3.49 5.52
N CYS A 100 -12.33 4.02 5.38
CA CYS A 100 -11.52 3.90 4.18
C CYS A 100 -10.83 2.53 4.11
N LYS A 101 -11.20 1.68 3.15
CA LYS A 101 -10.57 0.37 2.94
C LYS A 101 -9.09 0.48 2.61
N HIS A 102 -8.71 1.47 1.78
CA HIS A 102 -7.32 1.69 1.41
C HIS A 102 -6.47 2.12 2.61
N CYS A 103 -7.02 2.92 3.50
CA CYS A 103 -6.37 3.32 4.75
C CYS A 103 -5.97 2.11 5.61
N LYS A 104 -6.86 1.10 5.70
CA LYS A 104 -6.58 -0.12 6.45
C LYS A 104 -5.46 -0.94 5.82
N THR A 105 -5.39 -0.99 4.50
CA THR A 105 -4.29 -1.66 3.79
C THR A 105 -2.97 -0.97 4.10
N VAL A 106 -2.92 0.36 3.96
CA VAL A 106 -1.73 1.15 4.28
C VAL A 106 -1.31 0.99 5.74
N ALA A 107 -2.25 1.00 6.68
CA ALA A 107 -1.96 0.76 8.09
C ALA A 107 -1.36 -0.63 8.34
N LYS A 108 -1.86 -1.67 7.68
CA LYS A 108 -1.29 -3.04 7.74
C LYS A 108 0.12 -3.09 7.16
N ASP A 109 0.35 -2.43 6.03
CA ASP A 109 1.66 -2.39 5.38
C ASP A 109 2.70 -1.69 6.26
N ILE A 110 2.33 -0.57 6.91
CA ILE A 110 3.20 0.14 7.86
C ILE A 110 3.49 -0.75 9.08
N TYR A 111 2.47 -1.40 9.65
CA TYR A 111 2.68 -2.32 10.76
C TYR A 111 3.62 -3.46 10.39
N SER A 112 3.45 -4.04 9.21
CA SER A 112 4.36 -5.08 8.68
C SER A 112 5.79 -4.57 8.49
N LEU A 113 5.95 -3.32 8.02
CA LEU A 113 7.25 -2.67 7.89
C LEU A 113 7.94 -2.50 9.25
N MET A 114 7.20 -2.07 10.27
CA MET A 114 7.71 -1.91 11.62
C MET A 114 8.13 -3.24 12.25
N GLN A 115 7.36 -4.31 12.00
CA GLN A 115 7.73 -5.67 12.49
C GLN A 115 9.04 -6.15 11.87
N LYS A 116 9.32 -5.80 10.61
CA LYS A 116 10.58 -6.14 9.93
C LYS A 116 11.78 -5.31 10.44
N PHE A 117 11.54 -4.08 10.85
CA PHE A 117 12.59 -3.13 11.25
C PHE A 117 12.19 -2.37 12.53
N PRO A 118 12.08 -3.03 13.69
CA PRO A 118 11.46 -2.48 14.91
C PRO A 118 12.19 -1.29 15.50
N GLN A 119 13.51 -1.14 15.24
CA GLN A 119 14.31 -0.02 15.76
C GLN A 119 14.37 1.16 14.80
N ARG A 120 13.90 0.99 13.57
CA ARG A 120 14.08 2.01 12.52
C ARG A 120 12.89 2.95 12.37
N TYR A 121 11.69 2.50 12.71
CA TYR A 121 10.45 3.21 12.46
C TYR A 121 9.67 3.48 13.74
N HIS A 122 9.20 4.71 13.85
CA HIS A 122 8.15 5.14 14.75
C HIS A 122 6.90 5.45 13.92
N TRP A 123 5.76 4.88 14.29
CA TRP A 123 4.51 5.14 13.58
C TRP A 123 3.56 5.96 14.43
N GLN A 124 3.24 7.13 13.94
CA GLN A 124 2.27 8.05 14.50
C GLN A 124 0.97 7.93 13.69
N LEU A 125 -0.03 7.29 14.25
CA LEU A 125 -1.33 7.09 13.62
C LEU A 125 -2.34 8.10 14.16
N ILE A 126 -3.01 8.79 13.25
CA ILE A 126 -4.05 9.76 13.53
C ILE A 126 -5.31 9.29 12.82
N ILE A 127 -6.41 9.23 13.56
CA ILE A 127 -7.69 8.79 13.03
C ILE A 127 -8.57 10.03 12.87
N ASP A 128 -8.90 10.33 11.64
CA ASP A 128 -9.82 11.42 11.33
C ASP A 128 -11.26 11.07 11.69
N GLY A 129 -12.03 12.08 12.02
CA GLY A 129 -13.41 11.97 12.44
C GLY A 129 -14.29 13.11 11.92
N ILE A 130 -15.51 13.14 12.39
CA ILE A 130 -16.46 14.19 12.03
C ILE A 130 -16.36 15.31 13.06
N GLY A 131 -15.87 16.48 12.60
CA GLY A 131 -15.94 17.70 13.38
C GLY A 131 -17.40 18.12 13.54
N VAL A 132 -17.83 18.24 14.78
CA VAL A 132 -19.17 18.74 15.11
C VAL A 132 -19.00 20.11 15.72
N GLU A 133 -19.50 21.14 15.03
CA GLU A 133 -19.45 22.53 15.50
C GLU A 133 -20.25 22.76 16.78
N GLU A 134 -21.20 21.88 17.07
CA GLU A 134 -22.04 21.99 18.23
C GLU A 134 -21.33 21.54 19.53
N ASN A 135 -21.52 22.33 20.60
CA ASN A 135 -21.08 22.01 21.95
C ASN A 135 -21.81 20.79 22.59
N ASN A 136 -22.58 20.04 21.78
CA ASN A 136 -23.31 18.87 22.25
C ASN A 136 -22.41 17.65 22.29
N LYS A 137 -22.02 17.28 23.51
CA LYS A 137 -21.18 16.11 23.80
C LYS A 137 -21.79 14.81 23.27
N GLU A 138 -23.10 14.62 23.41
CA GLU A 138 -23.79 13.41 22.98
C GLU A 138 -23.74 13.25 21.45
N THR A 139 -23.98 14.31 20.71
CA THR A 139 -23.88 14.34 19.26
C THR A 139 -22.47 14.02 18.80
N PHE A 140 -21.45 14.63 19.42
CA PHE A 140 -20.07 14.34 19.12
C PHE A 140 -19.70 12.87 19.34
N ILE A 141 -20.10 12.28 20.46
CA ILE A 141 -19.87 10.88 20.77
C ILE A 141 -20.58 9.98 19.75
N LYS A 142 -21.83 10.30 19.40
CA LYS A 142 -22.61 9.53 18.42
C LYS A 142 -21.90 9.42 17.08
N TYR A 143 -21.37 10.52 16.55
CA TYR A 143 -20.69 10.53 15.24
C TYR A 143 -19.28 9.95 15.26
N ASN A 144 -18.58 10.06 16.41
CA ASN A 144 -17.19 9.62 16.56
C ASN A 144 -17.02 8.39 17.45
N LYS A 145 -18.08 7.63 17.70
CA LYS A 145 -18.09 6.48 18.64
C LYS A 145 -16.98 5.48 18.31
N ARG A 146 -16.78 5.15 17.06
CA ARG A 146 -15.79 4.15 16.61
C ARG A 146 -14.35 4.64 16.79
N GLN A 147 -14.10 5.90 16.49
CA GLN A 147 -12.80 6.55 16.65
C GLN A 147 -12.44 6.66 18.14
N LEU A 148 -13.39 7.11 18.96
CA LEU A 148 -13.23 7.18 20.41
C LEU A 148 -12.97 5.79 21.01
N ASN A 149 -13.65 4.75 20.54
CA ASN A 149 -13.38 3.38 20.98
C ASN A 149 -11.95 2.93 20.67
N LEU A 150 -11.42 3.24 19.47
CA LEU A 150 -10.04 2.93 19.13
C LEU A 150 -9.05 3.69 20.02
N TYR A 151 -9.32 4.96 20.28
CA TYR A 151 -8.51 5.76 21.18
C TYR A 151 -8.50 5.18 22.61
N MET A 152 -9.65 4.81 23.13
CA MET A 152 -9.77 4.17 24.44
C MET A 152 -9.07 2.81 24.49
N LEU A 153 -9.22 1.99 23.44
CA LEU A 153 -8.50 0.72 23.34
C LEU A 153 -6.98 0.93 23.31
N TYR A 154 -6.51 1.98 22.67
CA TYR A 154 -5.09 2.32 22.65
C TYR A 154 -4.56 2.64 24.05
N LEU A 155 -5.30 3.40 24.86
CA LEU A 155 -4.90 3.72 26.22
C LEU A 155 -4.79 2.46 27.12
N HIS A 156 -5.57 1.42 26.84
CA HIS A 156 -5.52 0.15 27.58
C HIS A 156 -4.52 -0.84 26.96
N SER A 157 -4.50 -0.97 25.63
CA SER A 157 -3.65 -1.94 24.92
C SER A 157 -3.44 -1.52 23.48
N HIS A 158 -2.20 -1.19 23.14
CA HIS A 158 -1.81 -0.86 21.77
C HIS A 158 -2.12 -2.00 20.79
N ILE A 159 -1.95 -3.25 21.22
CA ILE A 159 -2.18 -4.45 20.39
C ILE A 159 -3.68 -4.62 20.11
N ASP A 160 -4.53 -4.41 21.11
CA ASP A 160 -5.98 -4.58 20.93
C ASP A 160 -6.57 -3.45 20.07
N CYS A 161 -6.02 -2.24 20.18
CA CYS A 161 -6.34 -1.15 19.25
C CYS A 161 -6.04 -1.54 17.79
N LEU A 162 -4.85 -2.08 17.51
CA LEU A 162 -4.48 -2.54 16.16
C LEU A 162 -5.35 -3.69 15.67
N LYS A 163 -5.65 -4.66 16.52
CA LYS A 163 -6.58 -5.76 16.19
C LYS A 163 -7.97 -5.23 15.82
N ALA A 164 -8.51 -4.32 16.62
CA ALA A 164 -9.80 -3.70 16.37
C ALA A 164 -9.81 -2.91 15.07
N LEU A 165 -8.78 -2.12 14.80
CA LEU A 165 -8.59 -1.37 13.55
C LEU A 165 -8.57 -2.30 12.32
N PHE A 166 -7.79 -3.40 12.39
CA PHE A 166 -7.61 -4.31 11.26
C PHE A 166 -8.81 -5.23 11.02
N ALA A 167 -9.46 -5.71 12.10
CA ALA A 167 -10.61 -6.59 12.02
C ALA A 167 -11.93 -5.83 11.77
N ASN A 168 -11.93 -4.51 11.88
CA ASN A 168 -13.14 -3.68 11.85
C ASN A 168 -14.16 -4.10 12.94
N SER A 169 -13.66 -4.66 14.04
CA SER A 169 -14.48 -5.14 15.17
C SER A 169 -14.33 -4.16 16.33
N TYR A 170 -15.36 -3.36 16.55
CA TYR A 170 -15.39 -2.40 17.64
C TYR A 170 -16.34 -2.92 18.73
N ARG A 171 -15.81 -3.20 19.92
CA ARG A 171 -16.66 -3.55 21.07
C ARG A 171 -17.45 -2.33 21.52
N GLU A 172 -18.75 -2.46 21.64
CA GLU A 172 -19.64 -1.33 21.92
C GLU A 172 -19.65 -0.82 23.38
N GLN A 173 -18.90 -1.45 24.28
CA GLN A 173 -19.04 -1.25 25.74
C GLN A 173 -17.87 -0.48 26.35
N ILE A 174 -17.53 0.68 25.84
CA ILE A 174 -16.53 1.51 26.50
C ILE A 174 -17.20 2.81 26.93
N SER A 175 -17.21 3.06 28.25
CA SER A 175 -17.51 4.39 28.78
C SER A 175 -16.38 5.33 28.38
N PHE A 176 -16.71 6.46 27.73
CA PHE A 176 -15.72 7.44 27.31
C PHE A 176 -15.42 8.39 28.47
N TYR A 177 -14.15 8.56 28.79
CA TYR A 177 -13.71 9.58 29.72
C TYR A 177 -13.78 10.96 29.07
N ASP A 178 -14.21 11.95 29.84
CA ASP A 178 -14.35 13.33 29.35
C ASP A 178 -13.05 13.88 28.80
N GLU A 179 -11.93 13.54 29.42
CA GLU A 179 -10.60 13.91 28.96
C GLU A 179 -10.29 13.36 27.56
N ALA A 180 -10.64 12.12 27.27
CA ALA A 180 -10.46 11.53 25.94
C ALA A 180 -11.27 12.25 24.86
N ILE A 181 -12.49 12.68 25.21
CA ILE A 181 -13.35 13.44 24.29
C ILE A 181 -12.76 14.82 24.00
N VAL A 182 -12.30 15.53 25.03
CA VAL A 182 -11.67 16.85 24.88
C VAL A 182 -10.40 16.75 24.04
N THR A 183 -9.56 15.76 24.34
CA THR A 183 -8.33 15.49 23.60
C THR A 183 -8.61 15.17 22.15
N TYR A 184 -9.60 14.32 21.87
CA TYR A 184 -9.96 13.96 20.49
C TYR A 184 -10.60 15.14 19.73
N LYS A 185 -11.40 16.00 20.36
CA LYS A 185 -11.88 17.25 19.75
C LYS A 185 -10.75 18.17 19.35
N SER A 186 -9.77 18.36 20.23
CA SER A 186 -8.57 19.17 19.93
C SER A 186 -7.80 18.62 18.73
N LEU A 187 -7.64 17.30 18.64
CA LEU A 187 -7.02 16.62 17.51
C LEU A 187 -7.78 16.90 16.20
N LEU A 188 -9.11 16.75 16.20
CA LEU A 188 -9.92 17.00 15.01
C LEU A 188 -9.80 18.45 14.52
N ASN A 189 -9.78 19.42 15.41
CA ASN A 189 -9.59 20.83 15.05
C ASN A 189 -8.22 21.02 14.36
N SER A 190 -7.15 20.39 14.87
CA SER A 190 -5.83 20.43 14.24
C SER A 190 -5.82 19.78 12.85
N ILE A 191 -6.54 18.66 12.66
CA ILE A 191 -6.65 18.00 11.34
C ILE A 191 -7.42 18.85 10.35
N GLN A 192 -8.53 19.47 10.78
CA GLN A 192 -9.35 20.32 9.92
C GLN A 192 -8.56 21.53 9.40
N SER A 193 -7.69 22.13 10.21
CA SER A 193 -6.83 23.23 9.77
C SER A 193 -5.88 22.86 8.64
N MET A 194 -5.57 21.55 8.46
CA MET A 194 -4.66 21.05 7.42
C MET A 194 -5.30 20.90 6.04
N ASN A 195 -6.61 21.01 5.92
CA ASN A 195 -7.38 20.86 4.67
C ASN A 195 -7.01 19.60 3.89
N ILE A 196 -6.98 18.43 4.56
CA ILE A 196 -6.61 17.14 3.95
C ILE A 196 -7.73 16.69 3.02
N GLN A 197 -7.44 16.63 1.74
CA GLN A 197 -8.43 16.28 0.71
C GLN A 197 -8.56 14.78 0.45
N HIS A 198 -7.51 14.00 0.76
CA HIS A 198 -7.45 12.59 0.41
C HIS A 198 -6.81 11.73 1.52
N TYR A 199 -7.44 10.59 1.81
CA TYR A 199 -6.96 9.57 2.73
C TYR A 199 -6.53 8.29 1.99
N PRO A 200 -5.50 7.56 2.49
CA PRO A 200 -4.62 7.90 3.60
C PRO A 200 -3.66 9.05 3.25
N PHE A 201 -3.40 9.91 4.23
CA PHE A 201 -2.37 10.93 4.12
C PHE A 201 -1.13 10.44 4.88
N VAL A 202 0.00 10.30 4.19
CA VAL A 202 1.21 9.68 4.75
C VAL A 202 2.38 10.64 4.66
N LEU A 203 3.06 10.82 5.79
CA LEU A 203 4.29 11.61 5.90
C LEU A 203 5.44 10.72 6.39
N ILE A 204 6.65 11.04 5.96
CA ILE A 204 7.91 10.46 6.41
C ILE A 204 8.80 11.62 6.85
N ASN A 205 9.07 11.74 8.15
CA ASN A 205 9.84 12.87 8.73
C ASN A 205 9.35 14.23 8.21
N SER A 206 8.04 14.48 8.23
CA SER A 206 7.38 15.70 7.71
C SER A 206 7.36 15.86 6.19
N TYR A 207 7.87 14.91 5.42
CA TYR A 207 7.76 14.93 3.96
C TYR A 207 6.58 14.08 3.50
N ARG A 208 5.75 14.63 2.62
CA ARG A 208 4.63 13.90 2.04
C ARG A 208 5.12 12.74 1.18
N LEU A 209 4.55 11.55 1.36
CA LEU A 209 4.80 10.40 0.48
C LEU A 209 4.31 10.75 -0.93
N PRO A 210 5.21 10.79 -1.94
CA PRO A 210 4.83 11.25 -3.28
C PRO A 210 3.85 10.27 -3.97
N LYS A 211 3.04 10.77 -4.88
CA LYS A 211 2.16 9.92 -5.71
C LYS A 211 2.98 8.86 -6.45
N GLY A 212 2.48 7.63 -6.49
CA GLY A 212 3.16 6.51 -7.15
C GLY A 212 4.19 5.77 -6.28
N TYR A 213 4.46 6.24 -5.06
CA TYR A 213 5.23 5.51 -4.06
C TYR A 213 4.31 4.72 -3.13
N LYS A 214 4.79 3.55 -2.70
CA LYS A 214 4.09 2.65 -1.77
C LYS A 214 4.81 2.62 -0.43
N ILE A 215 4.15 2.09 0.59
CA ILE A 215 4.76 1.88 1.92
C ILE A 215 6.02 0.99 1.82
N THR A 216 6.03 0.05 0.89
CA THR A 216 7.20 -0.81 0.61
C THR A 216 8.42 -0.06 0.05
N ASP A 217 8.23 1.16 -0.44
CA ASP A 217 9.33 1.99 -0.94
C ASP A 217 9.99 2.81 0.20
N ILE A 218 9.33 2.96 1.37
CA ILE A 218 9.81 3.76 2.51
C ILE A 218 11.24 3.42 2.93
N PRO A 219 11.68 2.14 3.02
CA PRO A 219 13.05 1.82 3.41
C PRO A 219 14.14 2.43 2.51
N TYR A 220 13.79 2.73 1.27
CA TYR A 220 14.71 3.33 0.29
C TYR A 220 14.66 4.86 0.33
N ILE A 221 13.47 5.42 0.51
CA ILE A 221 13.25 6.87 0.45
C ILE A 221 13.52 7.57 1.78
N SER A 222 13.34 6.91 2.92
CA SER A 222 13.58 7.49 4.24
C SER A 222 15.04 7.94 4.45
N ARG A 223 16.00 7.34 3.72
CA ARG A 223 17.41 7.77 3.74
C ARG A 223 17.63 9.20 3.26
N TYR A 224 16.67 9.78 2.58
CA TYR A 224 16.74 11.15 2.05
C TYR A 224 15.92 12.14 2.87
N THR A 225 15.24 11.67 3.91
CA THR A 225 14.47 12.49 4.85
C THR A 225 15.11 12.54 6.25
N GLU A 226 16.14 11.72 6.47
CA GLU A 226 17.03 11.78 7.64
C GLU A 226 17.99 12.95 7.46
#